data_670322989e0e91c61d3e349a6e36a7ff
#
_entry.id   670322989e0e91c61d3e349a6e36a7ff
#
_cell.length_a   1.000
_cell.length_b   1.000
_cell.length_c   1.000
_cell.angle_alpha   90.00
_cell.angle_beta   90.00
_cell.angle_gamma   90.00
#
_symmetry.space_group_name_H-M   'P 1'
#
loop_
_entity.id
_entity.type
_entity.pdbx_description
1 polymer ?
#
loop_
_entity_poly.entity_id
_entity_poly.type
_entity_poly.pdbx_seq_one_letter_code
_entity_poly.pdbx_strand_id
1 'polypeptide(L)'
;MDTDRKWIIVRIDGKIAAISTDYGKLADIARHIASKTKESPQEITATTISFDEIIKLKQNVQWDDMLLFGTTFQKKVWKMLWDMGRSRILSYSDFAELCENKAGVRAVAHAIGLNPIPIIIPCHLVVPKEAIDKIRGIQTKAQSTIFKGQDLSIKAILEDPSIDFGEYVFGRKLKKTLISIDLSTEQP
;
A
#
# COMPACT_ATOMS: atom_id res chain seq x y z
N MET A 1 -2.18 -14.18 -12.87
CA MET A 1 -1.49 -13.23 -11.96
C MET A 1 -0.34 -12.64 -12.74
N ASP A 2 0.04 -11.41 -12.52
CA ASP A 2 1.22 -10.78 -13.17
C ASP A 2 2.50 -11.22 -12.41
N THR A 3 2.69 -12.55 -12.35
CA THR A 3 3.75 -13.22 -11.57
C THR A 3 5.12 -13.07 -12.21
N ASP A 4 5.16 -12.68 -13.50
CA ASP A 4 6.42 -12.55 -14.25
C ASP A 4 7.07 -11.17 -14.09
N ARG A 5 6.41 -10.26 -13.37
CA ARG A 5 6.94 -8.92 -13.12
C ARG A 5 8.13 -9.00 -12.17
N LYS A 6 9.27 -8.50 -12.62
CA LYS A 6 10.46 -8.35 -11.77
C LYS A 6 10.29 -7.17 -10.83
N TRP A 7 10.47 -7.42 -9.56
CA TRP A 7 10.44 -6.42 -8.51
C TRP A 7 11.83 -6.09 -8.06
N ILE A 8 12.07 -4.85 -7.73
CA ILE A 8 13.37 -4.39 -7.30
C ILE A 8 13.21 -3.77 -5.92
N ILE A 9 13.95 -4.29 -4.95
CA ILE A 9 14.07 -3.70 -3.61
C ILE A 9 15.39 -2.95 -3.53
N VAL A 10 15.31 -1.68 -3.16
CA VAL A 10 16.49 -0.89 -2.81
C VAL A 10 16.66 -0.90 -1.30
N ARG A 11 17.87 -1.22 -0.88
CA ARG A 11 18.29 -1.09 0.51
C ARG A 11 19.42 -0.08 0.63
N ILE A 12 19.41 0.66 1.73
CA ILE A 12 20.44 1.62 2.11
C ILE A 12 20.86 1.28 3.52
N ASP A 13 22.13 0.96 3.68
CA ASP A 13 22.68 0.50 4.96
C ASP A 13 21.82 -0.61 5.60
N GLY A 14 21.41 -1.60 4.76
CA GLY A 14 20.58 -2.74 5.13
C GLY A 14 19.07 -2.46 5.23
N LYS A 15 18.62 -1.21 5.34
CA LYS A 15 17.20 -0.86 5.48
C LYS A 15 16.49 -0.72 4.14
N ILE A 16 15.23 -1.14 4.05
CA ILE A 16 14.40 -1.02 2.85
C ILE A 16 14.08 0.45 2.61
N ALA A 17 14.49 0.99 1.48
CA ALA A 17 14.28 2.39 1.11
C ALA A 17 13.25 2.57 -0.01
N ALA A 18 13.12 1.60 -0.92
CA ALA A 18 12.15 1.66 -2.01
C ALA A 18 11.81 0.27 -2.57
N ILE A 19 10.61 0.17 -3.16
CA ILE A 19 10.17 -0.95 -4.00
C ILE A 19 9.69 -0.39 -5.34
N SER A 20 10.20 -0.92 -6.45
CA SER A 20 9.82 -0.50 -7.80
C SER A 20 9.87 -1.68 -8.77
N THR A 21 9.31 -1.48 -9.96
CA THR A 21 9.49 -2.37 -11.13
C THR A 21 10.29 -1.67 -12.23
N ASP A 22 10.78 -0.45 -11.97
CA ASP A 22 11.46 0.41 -12.92
C ASP A 22 12.81 0.88 -12.34
N TYR A 23 13.91 0.45 -12.97
CA TYR A 23 15.27 0.83 -12.60
C TYR A 23 15.53 2.34 -12.76
N GLY A 24 14.89 3.01 -13.72
CA GLY A 24 15.03 4.47 -13.91
C GLY A 24 14.56 5.24 -12.69
N LYS A 25 13.39 4.88 -12.14
CA LYS A 25 12.87 5.47 -10.91
C LYS A 25 13.77 5.23 -9.71
N LEU A 26 14.46 4.10 -9.65
CA LEU A 26 15.40 3.82 -8.56
C LEU A 26 16.63 4.72 -8.59
N ALA A 27 17.15 5.04 -9.78
CA ALA A 27 18.23 6.00 -9.91
C ALA A 27 17.83 7.41 -9.45
N ASP A 28 16.56 7.80 -9.70
CA ASP A 28 16.00 9.06 -9.20
C ASP A 28 15.86 9.06 -7.68
N ILE A 29 15.38 7.96 -7.11
CA ILE A 29 15.30 7.77 -5.66
C ILE A 29 16.69 7.83 -5.03
N ALA A 30 17.66 7.10 -5.57
CA ALA A 30 19.04 7.09 -5.07
C ALA A 30 19.68 8.49 -5.12
N ARG A 31 19.49 9.25 -6.22
CA ARG A 31 19.95 10.63 -6.35
C ARG A 31 19.28 11.56 -5.34
N HIS A 32 17.96 11.41 -5.13
CA HIS A 32 17.23 12.21 -4.15
C HIS A 32 17.71 11.92 -2.73
N ILE A 33 17.98 10.66 -2.40
CA ILE A 33 18.51 10.25 -1.11
C ILE A 33 19.91 10.87 -0.90
N ALA A 34 20.81 10.71 -1.86
CA ALA A 34 22.16 11.27 -1.79
C ALA A 34 22.16 12.80 -1.59
N SER A 35 21.18 13.50 -2.16
CA SER A 35 21.03 14.95 -1.98
C SER A 35 20.49 15.38 -0.61
N LYS A 36 19.91 14.46 0.17
CA LYS A 36 19.26 14.74 1.47
C LYS A 36 20.05 14.24 2.68
N THR A 37 20.97 13.32 2.48
CA THR A 37 21.83 12.80 3.55
C THR A 37 23.05 13.69 3.73
N LYS A 38 23.30 14.14 4.97
CA LYS A 38 24.54 14.86 5.32
C LYS A 38 25.76 13.95 5.27
N GLU A 39 25.56 12.66 5.47
CA GLU A 39 26.55 11.60 5.36
C GLU A 39 26.21 10.73 4.17
N SER A 40 27.18 10.45 3.30
CA SER A 40 26.97 9.51 2.19
C SER A 40 26.64 8.14 2.76
N PRO A 41 25.58 7.44 2.25
CA PRO A 41 25.30 6.09 2.68
C PRO A 41 26.52 5.20 2.42
N GLN A 42 26.83 4.28 3.35
CA GLN A 42 27.95 3.37 3.21
C GLN A 42 27.70 2.29 2.14
N GLU A 43 26.43 1.85 2.05
CA GLU A 43 26.04 0.81 1.10
C GLU A 43 24.66 1.10 0.50
N ILE A 44 24.56 1.00 -0.82
CA ILE A 44 23.28 1.00 -1.55
C ILE A 44 23.21 -0.27 -2.40
N THR A 45 22.22 -1.11 -2.13
CA THR A 45 21.98 -2.33 -2.90
C THR A 45 20.62 -2.28 -3.60
N ALA A 46 20.54 -2.87 -4.80
CA ALA A 46 19.30 -3.08 -5.53
C ALA A 46 19.20 -4.56 -5.91
N THR A 47 18.23 -5.26 -5.34
CA THR A 47 18.05 -6.69 -5.54
C THR A 47 16.73 -6.97 -6.23
N THR A 48 16.76 -7.82 -7.27
CA THR A 48 15.53 -8.30 -7.93
C THR A 48 14.94 -9.47 -7.14
N ILE A 49 13.64 -9.38 -6.86
CA ILE A 49 12.90 -10.41 -6.15
C ILE A 49 11.57 -10.71 -6.84
N SER A 50 10.98 -11.84 -6.55
CA SER A 50 9.63 -12.23 -6.98
C SER A 50 8.53 -11.57 -6.16
N PHE A 51 7.31 -11.60 -6.66
CA PHE A 51 6.14 -11.13 -5.90
C PHE A 51 5.94 -11.90 -4.59
N ASP A 52 6.12 -13.22 -4.62
CA ASP A 52 5.96 -14.08 -3.44
C ASP A 52 6.99 -13.75 -2.35
N GLU A 53 8.23 -13.40 -2.75
CA GLU A 53 9.26 -12.95 -1.80
C GLU A 53 8.89 -11.61 -1.16
N ILE A 54 8.26 -10.66 -1.90
CA ILE A 54 7.75 -9.41 -1.31
C ILE A 54 6.64 -9.70 -0.31
N ILE A 55 5.71 -10.62 -0.63
CA ILE A 55 4.62 -10.98 0.29
C ILE A 55 5.16 -11.64 1.56
N LYS A 56 6.17 -12.51 1.46
CA LYS A 56 6.87 -13.07 2.62
C LYS A 56 7.60 -12.00 3.44
N LEU A 57 8.30 -11.09 2.76
CA LEU A 57 8.98 -9.97 3.41
C LEU A 57 8.00 -9.08 4.17
N LYS A 58 6.85 -8.76 3.57
CA LYS A 58 5.78 -7.98 4.17
C LYS A 58 5.28 -8.53 5.51
N GLN A 59 5.32 -9.85 5.70
CA GLN A 59 4.86 -10.50 6.94
C GLN A 59 5.85 -10.35 8.10
N ASN A 60 7.14 -10.17 7.80
CA ASN A 60 8.20 -10.21 8.80
C ASN A 60 8.87 -8.85 9.05
N VAL A 61 8.71 -7.90 8.14
CA VAL A 61 9.35 -6.58 8.24
C VAL A 61 8.74 -5.75 9.37
N GLN A 62 9.58 -5.01 10.09
CA GLN A 62 9.19 -4.04 11.10
C GLN A 62 9.34 -2.61 10.56
N TRP A 63 8.72 -1.63 11.24
CA TRP A 63 8.83 -0.23 10.84
C TRP A 63 10.29 0.26 10.78
N ASP A 64 11.10 -0.16 11.74
CA ASP A 64 12.50 0.27 11.86
C ASP A 64 13.44 -0.37 10.83
N ASP A 65 12.96 -1.40 10.10
CA ASP A 65 13.67 -1.99 8.96
C ASP A 65 13.54 -1.14 7.69
N MET A 66 12.76 -0.06 7.74
CA MET A 66 12.52 0.83 6.61
C MET A 66 13.23 2.17 6.79
N LEU A 67 13.74 2.71 5.69
CA LEU A 67 14.35 4.03 5.63
C LEU A 67 13.53 4.94 4.70
N LEU A 68 12.80 5.87 5.29
CA LEU A 68 11.85 6.70 4.57
C LEU A 68 12.40 8.11 4.32
N PHE A 69 12.49 8.46 3.04
CA PHE A 69 12.87 9.79 2.56
C PHE A 69 11.63 10.54 2.11
N GLY A 70 11.33 11.62 2.77
CA GLY A 70 10.18 12.46 2.50
C GLY A 70 10.04 13.60 3.50
N THR A 71 9.07 14.48 3.27
CA THR A 71 8.73 15.54 4.23
C THR A 71 8.18 14.93 5.52
N THR A 72 8.20 15.70 6.61
CA THR A 72 7.60 15.29 7.89
C THR A 72 6.14 14.89 7.71
N PHE A 73 5.39 15.63 6.89
CA PHE A 73 4.00 15.31 6.57
C PHE A 73 3.86 13.96 5.85
N GLN A 74 4.66 13.70 4.82
CA GLN A 74 4.64 12.42 4.10
C GLN A 74 4.96 11.26 5.04
N LYS A 75 5.99 11.39 5.88
CA LYS A 75 6.36 10.37 6.86
C LYS A 75 5.24 10.11 7.88
N LYS A 76 4.52 11.17 8.35
CA LYS A 76 3.33 11.03 9.21
C LYS A 76 2.24 10.21 8.49
N VAL A 77 1.94 10.50 7.22
CA VAL A 77 0.95 9.78 6.42
C VAL A 77 1.34 8.31 6.22
N TRP A 78 2.60 8.03 5.89
CA TRP A 78 3.08 6.65 5.70
C TRP A 78 3.12 5.84 7.00
N LYS A 79 3.45 6.49 8.12
CA LYS A 79 3.36 5.86 9.44
C LYS A 79 1.91 5.51 9.79
N MET A 80 0.97 6.41 9.50
CA MET A 80 -0.46 6.16 9.72
C MET A 80 -0.98 5.01 8.85
N LEU A 81 -0.52 4.89 7.57
CA LEU A 81 -0.83 3.72 6.72
C LEU A 81 -0.33 2.42 7.36
N TRP A 82 0.88 2.43 7.89
CA TRP A 82 1.45 1.30 8.59
C TRP A 82 0.66 0.92 9.85
N ASP A 83 0.36 1.91 10.69
CA ASP A 83 -0.30 1.71 11.99
C ASP A 83 -1.77 1.31 11.86
N MET A 84 -2.45 1.69 10.77
CA MET A 84 -3.83 1.24 10.55
C MET A 84 -3.94 -0.27 10.33
N GLY A 85 -2.83 -0.95 10.04
CA GLY A 85 -2.80 -2.38 9.77
C GLY A 85 -3.38 -2.76 8.40
N ARG A 86 -3.71 -4.05 8.25
CA ARG A 86 -4.12 -4.62 6.95
C ARG A 86 -5.52 -5.24 6.95
N SER A 87 -6.27 -5.08 8.03
CA SER A 87 -7.58 -5.73 8.22
C SER A 87 -8.77 -4.89 7.75
N ARG A 88 -8.54 -3.68 7.23
CA ARG A 88 -9.63 -2.76 6.85
C ARG A 88 -9.27 -1.90 5.65
N ILE A 89 -10.31 -1.54 4.89
CA ILE A 89 -10.24 -0.57 3.80
C ILE A 89 -10.84 0.76 4.31
N LEU A 90 -10.19 1.88 4.00
CA LEU A 90 -10.67 3.22 4.32
C LEU A 90 -10.85 4.07 3.06
N SER A 91 -11.79 5.01 3.09
CA SER A 91 -11.82 6.04 2.06
C SER A 91 -10.68 7.06 2.26
N TYR A 92 -10.31 7.79 1.20
CA TYR A 92 -9.34 8.89 1.32
C TYR A 92 -9.77 9.95 2.33
N SER A 93 -11.08 10.21 2.46
CA SER A 93 -11.62 11.15 3.46
C SER A 93 -11.49 10.63 4.87
N ASP A 94 -11.86 9.36 5.12
CA ASP A 94 -11.77 8.76 6.46
C ASP A 94 -10.30 8.61 6.88
N PHE A 95 -9.43 8.27 5.93
CA PHE A 95 -7.99 8.18 6.20
C PHE A 95 -7.37 9.57 6.47
N ALA A 96 -7.83 10.63 5.77
CA ALA A 96 -7.38 12.00 6.06
C ALA A 96 -7.82 12.47 7.44
N GLU A 97 -9.01 12.07 7.89
CA GLU A 97 -9.47 12.32 9.27
C GLU A 97 -8.60 11.57 10.29
N LEU A 98 -8.24 10.32 10.03
CA LEU A 98 -7.30 9.54 10.83
C LEU A 98 -5.91 10.20 10.92
N CYS A 99 -5.46 10.88 9.86
CA CYS A 99 -4.23 11.67 9.84
C CYS A 99 -4.36 13.04 10.52
N GLU A 100 -5.51 13.34 11.14
CA GLU A 100 -5.83 14.66 11.73
C GLU A 100 -5.78 15.81 10.71
N ASN A 101 -6.09 15.51 9.44
CA ASN A 101 -6.05 16.47 8.34
C ASN A 101 -7.28 16.37 7.43
N LYS A 102 -8.47 16.42 8.05
CA LYS A 102 -9.76 16.29 7.37
C LYS A 102 -9.96 17.26 6.20
N ALA A 103 -9.47 18.50 6.34
CA ALA A 103 -9.54 19.51 5.28
C ALA A 103 -8.53 19.26 4.14
N GLY A 104 -7.48 18.48 4.38
CA GLY A 104 -6.36 18.25 3.48
C GLY A 104 -6.42 16.93 2.71
N VAL A 105 -7.60 16.40 2.37
CA VAL A 105 -7.76 15.09 1.70
C VAL A 105 -6.86 14.95 0.46
N ARG A 106 -6.76 16.00 -0.38
CA ARG A 106 -5.91 15.98 -1.58
C ARG A 106 -4.41 15.87 -1.24
N ALA A 107 -3.95 16.58 -0.21
CA ALA A 107 -2.57 16.53 0.23
C ALA A 107 -2.23 15.14 0.81
N VAL A 108 -3.16 14.56 1.57
CA VAL A 108 -3.03 13.19 2.10
C VAL A 108 -3.00 12.18 0.96
N ALA A 109 -3.92 12.27 -0.02
CA ALA A 109 -3.94 11.39 -1.19
C ALA A 109 -2.65 11.50 -2.01
N HIS A 110 -2.11 12.70 -2.18
CA HIS A 110 -0.82 12.92 -2.85
C HIS A 110 0.33 12.24 -2.07
N ALA A 111 0.38 12.41 -0.75
CA ALA A 111 1.38 11.75 0.08
C ALA A 111 1.28 10.21 0.03
N ILE A 112 0.06 9.65 0.00
CA ILE A 112 -0.20 8.22 -0.21
C ILE A 112 0.40 7.76 -1.55
N GLY A 113 0.17 8.52 -2.63
CA GLY A 113 0.69 8.21 -3.98
C GLY A 113 2.22 8.26 -4.08
N LEU A 114 2.89 8.99 -3.19
CA LEU A 114 4.35 9.09 -3.11
C LEU A 114 4.99 8.06 -2.16
N ASN A 115 4.23 7.06 -1.68
CA ASN A 115 4.76 5.99 -0.86
C ASN A 115 5.93 5.28 -1.56
N PRO A 116 7.16 5.30 -1.00
CA PRO A 116 8.32 4.70 -1.65
C PRO A 116 8.40 3.18 -1.47
N ILE A 117 7.66 2.61 -0.51
CA ILE A 117 7.69 1.19 -0.17
C ILE A 117 6.28 0.58 -0.31
N PRO A 118 5.66 0.67 -1.52
CA PRO A 118 4.32 0.13 -1.75
C PRO A 118 4.31 -1.40 -1.53
N ILE A 119 3.12 -1.96 -1.29
CA ILE A 119 2.88 -3.36 -0.88
C ILE A 119 3.18 -3.56 0.62
N ILE A 120 4.37 -3.17 1.09
CA ILE A 120 4.75 -3.27 2.51
C ILE A 120 3.99 -2.22 3.32
N ILE A 121 4.08 -0.93 2.95
CA ILE A 121 3.21 0.12 3.50
C ILE A 121 1.89 0.09 2.72
N PRO A 122 0.76 -0.23 3.36
CA PRO A 122 -0.46 -0.69 2.67
C PRO A 122 -1.31 0.45 2.07
N CYS A 123 -0.72 1.28 1.21
CA CYS A 123 -1.43 2.37 0.53
C CYS A 123 -2.55 1.88 -0.40
N HIS A 124 -2.54 0.61 -0.83
CA HIS A 124 -3.60 0.00 -1.63
C HIS A 124 -4.92 -0.17 -0.86
N LEU A 125 -4.91 -0.11 0.47
CA LEU A 125 -6.10 -0.19 1.32
C LEU A 125 -6.86 1.14 1.46
N VAL A 126 -6.33 2.24 0.88
CA VAL A 126 -7.06 3.50 0.79
C VAL A 126 -7.67 3.64 -0.60
N VAL A 127 -8.99 3.84 -0.64
CA VAL A 127 -9.81 3.79 -1.86
C VAL A 127 -10.74 5.00 -1.98
N PRO A 128 -11.35 5.26 -3.16
CA PRO A 128 -12.40 6.27 -3.30
C PRO A 128 -13.58 6.01 -2.36
N LYS A 129 -14.25 7.08 -1.92
CA LYS A 129 -15.42 6.99 -1.04
C LYS A 129 -16.56 6.18 -1.69
N GLU A 130 -16.76 6.36 -2.98
CA GLU A 130 -17.76 5.65 -3.77
C GLU A 130 -17.54 4.11 -3.72
N ALA A 131 -16.29 3.66 -3.64
CA ALA A 131 -15.99 2.24 -3.45
C ALA A 131 -16.46 1.75 -2.08
N ILE A 132 -16.22 2.52 -1.01
CA ILE A 132 -16.68 2.18 0.34
C ILE A 132 -18.20 2.10 0.39
N ASP A 133 -18.91 3.04 -0.21
CA ASP A 133 -20.38 3.08 -0.20
C ASP A 133 -20.97 1.85 -0.93
N LYS A 134 -20.38 1.43 -2.05
CA LYS A 134 -20.77 0.21 -2.76
C LYS A 134 -20.46 -1.05 -1.96
N ILE A 135 -19.27 -1.14 -1.34
CA ILE A 135 -18.90 -2.27 -0.47
C ILE A 135 -19.91 -2.43 0.66
N ARG A 136 -20.27 -1.34 1.35
CA ARG A 136 -21.30 -1.36 2.40
C ARG A 136 -22.66 -1.84 1.87
N GLY A 137 -23.05 -1.38 0.68
CA GLY A 137 -24.30 -1.82 0.04
C GLY A 137 -24.33 -3.32 -0.25
N ILE A 138 -23.22 -3.93 -0.67
CA ILE A 138 -23.09 -5.37 -0.90
C ILE A 138 -23.15 -6.12 0.43
N GLN A 139 -22.45 -5.67 1.46
CA GLN A 139 -22.45 -6.29 2.79
C GLN A 139 -23.83 -6.28 3.43
N THR A 140 -24.57 -5.17 3.31
CA THR A 140 -25.95 -5.08 3.81
C THR A 140 -26.89 -6.06 3.11
N LYS A 141 -26.75 -6.22 1.77
CA LYS A 141 -27.52 -7.19 1.00
C LYS A 141 -27.15 -8.63 1.37
N ALA A 142 -25.88 -8.92 1.58
CA ALA A 142 -25.40 -10.25 1.97
C ALA A 142 -25.88 -10.65 3.37
N GLN A 143 -25.97 -9.69 4.31
CA GLN A 143 -26.53 -9.94 5.65
C GLN A 143 -28.04 -10.20 5.64
N SER A 144 -28.77 -9.62 4.69
CA SER A 144 -30.21 -9.87 4.50
C SER A 144 -30.51 -11.22 3.82
N THR A 145 -29.52 -11.82 3.16
CA THR A 145 -29.61 -13.13 2.51
C THR A 145 -28.77 -14.10 3.34
N ILE A 146 -29.39 -15.15 3.89
CA ILE A 146 -28.74 -16.13 4.80
C ILE A 146 -27.64 -16.89 4.06
N PHE A 147 -26.47 -16.26 3.89
CA PHE A 147 -25.24 -16.91 3.45
C PHE A 147 -24.16 -16.79 4.54
N LYS A 148 -23.92 -17.91 5.22
CA LYS A 148 -22.77 -18.10 6.12
C LYS A 148 -21.51 -18.20 5.27
N GLY A 149 -20.58 -17.24 5.36
CA GLY A 149 -19.24 -17.36 4.80
C GLY A 149 -18.60 -15.99 4.52
N GLN A 150 -17.67 -15.55 5.35
CA GLN A 150 -16.87 -14.30 5.18
C GLN A 150 -16.15 -14.25 3.83
N ASP A 151 -15.75 -15.40 3.29
CA ASP A 151 -14.95 -15.52 2.06
C ASP A 151 -15.74 -15.15 0.79
N LEU A 152 -17.03 -15.44 0.73
CA LEU A 152 -17.88 -15.10 -0.40
C LEU A 152 -18.10 -13.58 -0.56
N SER A 153 -18.10 -12.84 0.54
CA SER A 153 -18.33 -11.39 0.51
C SER A 153 -17.14 -10.61 -0.08
N ILE A 154 -15.90 -11.00 0.26
CA ILE A 154 -14.69 -10.34 -0.25
C ILE A 154 -14.54 -10.62 -1.75
N LYS A 155 -14.72 -11.86 -2.18
CA LYS A 155 -14.66 -12.24 -3.59
C LYS A 155 -15.69 -11.48 -4.42
N ALA A 156 -16.95 -11.43 -3.98
CA ALA A 156 -18.01 -10.69 -4.66
C ALA A 156 -17.70 -9.18 -4.79
N ILE A 157 -17.13 -8.57 -3.72
CA ILE A 157 -16.71 -7.19 -3.73
C ILE A 157 -15.59 -6.95 -4.75
N LEU A 158 -14.58 -7.82 -4.81
CA LEU A 158 -13.43 -7.66 -5.69
C LEU A 158 -13.76 -7.96 -7.17
N GLU A 159 -14.74 -8.82 -7.44
CA GLU A 159 -15.21 -9.18 -8.79
C GLU A 159 -16.26 -8.19 -9.32
N ASP A 160 -16.89 -7.37 -8.49
CA ASP A 160 -17.88 -6.39 -8.93
C ASP A 160 -17.22 -5.33 -9.85
N PRO A 161 -17.58 -5.28 -11.15
CA PRO A 161 -16.99 -4.34 -12.08
C PRO A 161 -17.40 -2.90 -11.82
N SER A 162 -18.46 -2.67 -11.05
CA SER A 162 -18.95 -1.34 -10.71
C SER A 162 -18.11 -0.67 -9.63
N ILE A 163 -17.29 -1.42 -8.89
CA ILE A 163 -16.43 -0.88 -7.81
C ILE A 163 -15.10 -0.43 -8.39
N ASP A 164 -14.88 0.88 -8.40
CA ASP A 164 -13.58 1.47 -8.73
C ASP A 164 -12.76 1.68 -7.45
N PHE A 165 -11.76 0.82 -7.25
CA PHE A 165 -10.82 0.93 -6.11
C PHE A 165 -9.80 2.06 -6.26
N GLY A 166 -9.85 2.82 -7.36
CA GLY A 166 -8.94 3.91 -7.68
C GLY A 166 -7.60 3.43 -8.24
N GLU A 167 -6.77 4.42 -8.59
CA GLU A 167 -5.45 4.15 -9.18
C GLU A 167 -4.46 3.55 -8.17
N TYR A 168 -3.45 2.87 -8.70
CA TYR A 168 -2.34 2.33 -7.94
C TYR A 168 -1.06 2.37 -8.79
N VAL A 169 0.07 2.59 -8.14
CA VAL A 169 1.38 2.76 -8.81
C VAL A 169 1.74 1.59 -9.73
N PHE A 170 1.27 0.39 -9.41
CA PHE A 170 1.50 -0.81 -10.21
C PHE A 170 0.25 -1.29 -10.95
N GLY A 171 -0.79 -0.47 -11.04
CA GLY A 171 -2.03 -0.73 -11.75
C GLY A 171 -3.16 -1.29 -10.89
N ARG A 172 -4.39 -1.06 -11.36
CA ARG A 172 -5.65 -1.39 -10.64
C ARG A 172 -5.80 -2.88 -10.36
N LYS A 173 -5.35 -3.75 -11.27
CA LYS A 173 -5.42 -5.22 -11.10
C LYS A 173 -4.62 -5.67 -9.87
N LEU A 174 -3.37 -5.18 -9.74
CA LEU A 174 -2.54 -5.51 -8.59
C LEU A 174 -3.11 -4.93 -7.29
N LYS A 175 -3.71 -3.73 -7.34
CA LYS A 175 -4.41 -3.17 -6.17
C LYS A 175 -5.47 -4.12 -5.64
N LYS A 176 -6.35 -4.64 -6.51
CA LYS A 176 -7.40 -5.61 -6.13
C LYS A 176 -6.78 -6.89 -5.55
N THR A 177 -5.72 -7.42 -6.17
CA THR A 177 -5.01 -8.62 -5.66
C THR A 177 -4.46 -8.39 -4.24
N LEU A 178 -3.82 -7.24 -3.99
CA LEU A 178 -3.26 -6.91 -2.68
C LEU A 178 -4.36 -6.73 -1.62
N ILE A 179 -5.47 -6.10 -1.97
CA ILE A 179 -6.65 -5.99 -1.10
C ILE A 179 -7.17 -7.40 -0.75
N SER A 180 -7.27 -8.30 -1.75
CA SER A 180 -7.67 -9.69 -1.51
C SER A 180 -6.74 -10.38 -0.52
N ILE A 181 -5.42 -10.31 -0.75
CA ILE A 181 -4.44 -10.94 0.12
C ILE A 181 -4.57 -10.43 1.55
N ASP A 182 -4.65 -9.10 1.74
CA ASP A 182 -4.66 -8.51 3.07
C ASP A 182 -5.95 -8.79 3.86
N LEU A 183 -7.10 -8.83 3.17
CA LEU A 183 -8.38 -9.10 3.83
C LEU A 183 -8.67 -10.59 4.02
N SER A 184 -8.04 -11.48 3.21
CA SER A 184 -8.20 -12.94 3.36
C SER A 184 -7.23 -13.55 4.38
N THR A 185 -6.19 -12.82 4.79
CA THR A 185 -5.27 -13.30 5.81
C THR A 185 -5.91 -13.03 7.17
N GLU A 186 -6.54 -14.06 7.76
CA GLU A 186 -6.88 -14.02 9.19
C GLU A 186 -5.58 -13.75 9.95
N GLN A 187 -5.51 -12.62 10.61
CA GLN A 187 -4.40 -12.36 11.54
C GLN A 187 -4.62 -13.25 12.75
N PRO A 188 -3.57 -13.97 13.22
CA PRO A 188 -3.61 -14.72 14.46
C PRO A 188 -3.86 -13.83 15.66
#